data_c44353e9ce767772407e66d6a3fd0810
#
_entry.id   c44353e9ce767772407e66d6a3fd0810
#
_cell.length_a   1.000
_cell.length_b   1.000
_cell.length_c   1.000
_cell.angle_alpha   90.00
_cell.angle_beta   90.00
_cell.angle_gamma   90.00
#
_symmetry.space_group_name_H-M   'P 1'
#
loop_
_entity.id
_entity.type
_entity.pdbx_description
1 polymer ?
#
loop_
_entity_poly.entity_id
_entity_poly.type
_entity_poly.pdbx_seq_one_letter_code
_entity_poly.pdbx_strand_id
1 'polypeptide(L)'
;MRRANDPQRREKIIQATLEAVKLYGIHAVTHRKIATLAGVPLGSMTYYFSGIDELLLEAFSSFTEIMSRQYQAFFSDVREGANKFLI
;
A
#
# COMPACT_ATOMS: atom_id res chain seq x y z
N MET A 1 1.92 -7.45 27.22
CA MET A 1 2.11 -8.32 26.15
C MET A 1 2.48 -7.65 24.90
N ARG A 2 3.49 -8.21 24.26
CA ARG A 2 4.00 -7.60 23.15
C ARG A 2 3.35 -8.04 21.89
N ARG A 3 3.07 -7.12 21.04
CA ARG A 3 2.47 -7.42 19.80
C ARG A 3 3.42 -7.16 18.70
N ALA A 4 4.59 -7.67 18.86
CA ALA A 4 5.67 -7.37 17.95
C ALA A 4 5.30 -7.68 16.51
N ASN A 5 4.47 -8.68 16.29
CA ASN A 5 4.13 -9.07 14.94
C ASN A 5 2.65 -8.84 14.66
N ASP A 6 2.22 -7.60 14.78
CA ASP A 6 0.82 -7.22 14.60
C ASP A 6 0.53 -6.97 13.13
N PRO A 7 -0.28 -7.84 12.48
CA PRO A 7 -0.58 -7.65 11.06
C PRO A 7 -1.29 -6.34 10.76
N GLN A 8 -2.12 -5.87 11.69
CA GLN A 8 -2.82 -4.61 11.47
C GLN A 8 -1.86 -3.44 11.49
N ARG A 9 -0.86 -3.46 12.36
CA ARG A 9 0.13 -2.40 12.40
C ARG A 9 0.96 -2.39 11.14
N ARG A 10 1.32 -3.57 10.66
CA ARG A 10 2.08 -3.69 9.42
C ARG A 10 1.29 -3.11 8.26
N GLU A 11 0.01 -3.41 8.19
CA GLU A 11 -0.83 -2.90 7.13
C GLU A 11 -0.99 -1.38 7.22
N LYS A 12 -1.09 -0.85 8.43
CA LYS A 12 -1.15 0.60 8.62
C LYS A 12 0.09 1.27 8.07
N ILE A 13 1.24 0.67 8.28
CA ILE A 13 2.49 1.23 7.78
C ILE A 13 2.50 1.21 6.25
N ILE A 14 2.02 0.13 5.65
CA ILE A 14 1.98 0.04 4.20
C ILE A 14 1.04 1.10 3.62
N GLN A 15 -0.14 1.25 4.20
CA GLN A 15 -1.09 2.26 3.72
C GLN A 15 -0.55 3.66 3.91
N ALA A 16 0.10 3.91 5.05
CA ALA A 16 0.69 5.21 5.30
C ALA A 16 1.83 5.51 4.34
N THR A 17 2.54 4.48 3.90
CA THR A 17 3.61 4.65 2.92
C THR A 17 3.03 5.15 1.60
N LEU A 18 1.94 4.56 1.14
CA LEU A 18 1.29 5.00 -0.09
C LEU A 18 0.78 6.43 0.05
N GLU A 19 0.24 6.75 1.21
CA GLU A 19 -0.24 8.10 1.47
C GLU A 19 0.92 9.10 1.49
N ALA A 20 2.04 8.72 2.07
CA ALA A 20 3.21 9.59 2.10
C ALA A 20 3.73 9.88 0.71
N VAL A 21 3.72 8.87 -0.16
CA VAL A 21 4.15 9.07 -1.54
C VAL A 21 3.23 10.08 -2.23
N LYS A 22 1.93 9.97 -1.98
CA LYS A 22 0.97 10.91 -2.56
C LYS A 22 1.21 12.34 -2.07
N LEU A 23 1.47 12.48 -0.77
CA LEU A 23 1.57 13.81 -0.17
C LEU A 23 2.92 14.48 -0.43
N TYR A 24 3.99 13.72 -0.41
CA TYR A 24 5.34 14.28 -0.43
C TYR A 24 6.15 13.92 -1.66
N GLY A 25 5.70 12.95 -2.45
CA GLY A 25 6.50 12.45 -3.54
C GLY A 25 7.46 11.37 -3.08
N ILE A 26 7.80 10.45 -4.00
CA ILE A 26 8.57 9.27 -3.64
C ILE A 26 9.95 9.61 -3.08
N HIS A 27 10.55 10.69 -3.55
CA HIS A 27 11.91 11.03 -3.11
C HIS A 27 11.94 11.74 -1.76
N ALA A 28 10.79 12.18 -1.27
CA ALA A 28 10.71 12.88 0.00
C ALA A 28 10.15 12.03 1.12
N VAL A 29 9.87 10.77 0.85
CA VAL A 29 9.32 9.86 1.85
C VAL A 29 10.41 9.46 2.84
N THR A 30 10.09 9.54 4.15
CA THR A 30 11.01 9.13 5.20
C THR A 30 10.27 8.25 6.17
N HIS A 31 11.02 7.46 6.95
CA HIS A 31 10.43 6.64 8.00
C HIS A 31 9.62 7.49 8.96
N ARG A 32 10.13 8.66 9.32
CA ARG A 32 9.43 9.51 10.29
C ARG A 32 8.09 9.98 9.74
N LYS A 33 8.04 10.36 8.49
CA LYS A 33 6.78 10.80 7.89
C LYS A 33 5.77 9.66 7.85
N ILE A 34 6.24 8.48 7.48
CA ILE A 34 5.36 7.32 7.43
C ILE A 34 4.86 6.96 8.82
N ALA A 35 5.74 6.93 9.80
CA ALA A 35 5.35 6.60 11.16
C ALA A 35 4.31 7.58 11.69
N THR A 36 4.48 8.86 11.38
CA THR A 36 3.53 9.87 11.80
C THR A 36 2.16 9.64 11.17
N LEU A 37 2.15 9.36 9.87
CA LEU A 37 0.88 9.11 9.18
C LEU A 37 0.23 7.82 9.66
N ALA A 38 1.03 6.82 9.97
CA ALA A 38 0.50 5.54 10.43
C ALA A 38 0.06 5.58 11.88
N GLY A 39 0.52 6.57 12.63
CA GLY A 39 0.22 6.64 14.04
C GLY A 39 0.94 5.59 14.85
N VAL A 40 2.16 5.24 14.45
CA VAL A 40 2.95 4.23 15.14
C VAL A 40 4.29 4.82 15.57
N PRO A 41 4.93 4.24 16.58
CA PRO A 41 6.27 4.70 16.98
C PRO A 41 7.27 4.50 15.86
N LEU A 42 8.23 5.40 15.77
CA LEU A 42 9.24 5.31 14.73
C LEU A 42 9.99 3.98 14.79
N GLY A 43 10.25 3.49 15.99
CA GLY A 43 10.96 2.22 16.14
C GLY A 43 10.25 1.02 15.57
N SER A 44 8.91 1.12 15.41
CA SER A 44 8.15 0.02 14.81
C SER A 44 8.51 -0.18 13.34
N MET A 45 8.97 0.87 12.68
CA MET A 45 9.25 0.78 11.25
C MET A 45 10.35 -0.24 10.98
N THR A 46 11.44 -0.18 11.76
CA THR A 46 12.56 -1.08 11.54
C THR A 46 12.25 -2.50 12.00
N TYR A 47 11.22 -2.67 12.79
CA TYR A 47 10.83 -4.00 13.19
C TYR A 47 10.19 -4.76 12.02
N TYR A 48 9.35 -4.09 11.25
CA TYR A 48 8.62 -4.75 10.17
C TYR A 48 9.36 -4.72 8.85
N PHE A 49 10.18 -3.71 8.62
CA PHE A 49 10.85 -3.53 7.33
C PHE A 49 12.31 -3.17 7.56
N SER A 50 13.20 -3.76 6.75
CA SER A 50 14.61 -3.55 6.94
C SER A 50 15.07 -2.15 6.49
N GLY A 51 14.30 -1.50 5.62
CA GLY A 51 14.64 -0.16 5.17
C GLY A 51 13.53 0.44 4.36
N ILE A 52 13.74 1.70 3.97
CA ILE A 52 12.73 2.43 3.21
C ILE A 52 12.52 1.80 1.84
N ASP A 53 13.57 1.27 1.23
CA ASP A 53 13.45 0.65 -0.08
C ASP A 53 12.56 -0.57 -0.05
N GLU A 54 12.75 -1.41 0.97
CA GLU A 54 11.91 -2.59 1.11
C GLU A 54 10.46 -2.21 1.38
N LEU A 55 10.27 -1.19 2.19
CA LEU A 55 8.92 -0.72 2.52
C LEU A 55 8.22 -0.18 1.28
N LEU A 56 8.92 0.61 0.49
CA LEU A 56 8.35 1.14 -0.74
C LEU A 56 8.01 0.03 -1.72
N LEU A 57 8.91 -0.94 -1.85
CA LEU A 57 8.67 -2.05 -2.75
C LEU A 57 7.42 -2.82 -2.33
N GLU A 58 7.28 -3.08 -1.06
CA GLU A 58 6.15 -3.84 -0.56
C GLU A 58 4.85 -3.04 -0.71
N ALA A 59 4.90 -1.75 -0.44
CA ALA A 59 3.72 -0.90 -0.56
C ALA A 59 3.27 -0.83 -2.01
N PHE A 60 4.19 -0.66 -2.94
CA PHE A 60 3.82 -0.60 -4.35
C PHE A 60 3.35 -1.94 -4.88
N SER A 61 3.93 -3.04 -4.41
CA SER A 61 3.47 -4.37 -4.81
C SER A 61 2.04 -4.59 -4.35
N SER A 62 1.73 -4.21 -3.13
CA SER A 62 0.39 -4.34 -2.59
C SER A 62 -0.59 -3.49 -3.38
N PHE A 63 -0.22 -2.26 -3.67
CA PHE A 63 -1.07 -1.36 -4.45
C PHE A 63 -1.30 -1.91 -5.86
N THR A 64 -0.25 -2.39 -6.49
CA THR A 64 -0.35 -2.94 -7.84
C THR A 64 -1.27 -4.14 -7.88
N GLU A 65 -1.19 -4.99 -6.86
CA GLU A 65 -2.05 -6.17 -6.82
C GLU A 65 -3.52 -5.78 -6.71
N ILE A 66 -3.83 -4.81 -5.86
CA ILE A 66 -5.19 -4.32 -5.71
C ILE A 66 -5.69 -3.71 -6.99
N MET A 67 -4.88 -2.87 -7.61
CA MET A 67 -5.26 -2.22 -8.86
C MET A 67 -5.45 -3.23 -9.98
N SER A 68 -4.61 -4.25 -10.00
CA SER A 68 -4.72 -5.28 -11.02
C SER A 68 -6.06 -6.00 -10.92
N ARG A 69 -6.49 -6.33 -9.71
CA ARG A 69 -7.78 -6.99 -9.53
C ARG A 69 -8.93 -6.10 -9.94
N GLN A 70 -8.88 -4.83 -9.57
CA GLN A 70 -9.93 -3.89 -9.95
C GLN A 70 -9.97 -3.70 -11.46
N TYR A 71 -8.80 -3.66 -12.06
CA TYR A 71 -8.69 -3.49 -13.50
C TYR A 71 -9.31 -4.68 -14.23
N GLN A 72 -9.02 -5.88 -13.77
CA GLN A 72 -9.57 -7.09 -14.36
C GLN A 72 -11.09 -7.14 -14.23
N ALA A 73 -11.60 -6.75 -13.07
CA ALA A 73 -13.03 -6.70 -12.86
C ALA A 73 -13.69 -5.69 -13.79
N PHE A 74 -13.05 -4.54 -13.95
CA PHE A 74 -13.57 -3.51 -14.84
C PHE A 74 -13.62 -4.01 -16.28
N PHE A 75 -12.54 -4.62 -16.75
CA PHE A 75 -12.50 -5.13 -18.11
C PHE A 75 -13.49 -6.25 -18.34
N SER A 76 -13.72 -7.06 -17.34
CA SER A 76 -14.71 -8.12 -17.43
C SER A 76 -16.11 -7.52 -17.63
N ASP A 77 -16.44 -6.51 -16.85
CA ASP A 77 -17.72 -5.83 -16.97
C ASP A 77 -17.88 -5.17 -18.34
N VAL A 78 -16.83 -4.51 -18.79
CA VAL A 78 -16.87 -3.84 -20.10
C VAL A 78 -17.08 -4.86 -21.21
N ARG A 79 -16.39 -6.00 -21.11
CA ARG A 79 -16.51 -7.04 -22.12
C ARG A 79 -17.92 -7.60 -22.17
N GLU A 80 -18.52 -7.83 -21.01
CA GLU A 80 -19.88 -8.32 -20.94
C GLU A 80 -20.87 -7.31 -21.49
N GLY A 81 -20.66 -6.04 -21.14
CA GLY A 81 -21.49 -4.98 -21.65
C GLY A 81 -21.41 -4.86 -23.17
N ALA A 82 -20.20 -4.98 -23.71
CA ALA A 82 -20.01 -4.92 -25.15
C ALA A 82 -20.70 -6.09 -25.81
N ASN A 83 -20.60 -7.28 -25.21
CA ASN A 83 -21.29 -8.44 -25.80
C ASN A 83 -22.78 -8.25 -25.81
N LYS A 84 -23.35 -7.65 -24.80
CA LYS A 84 -24.77 -7.39 -24.75
C LYS A 84 -25.21 -6.50 -25.90
N PHE A 85 -24.43 -5.51 -26.23
CA PHE A 85 -24.78 -4.56 -27.26
C PHE A 85 -24.45 -5.07 -28.66
N LEU A 86 -23.56 -6.04 -28.76
CA LEU A 86 -23.21 -6.59 -30.05
C LEU A 86 -24.21 -7.59 -30.58
N ILE A 87 -25.02 -8.12 -29.69
CA ILE A 87 -26.06 -9.05 -30.08
C ILE A 87 -27.25 -8.31 -30.62
#